data_843d61f4402e172b4a7b4856384e7e7a
#
_entry.id   843d61f4402e172b4a7b4856384e7e7a
#
_cell.length_a   1.000
_cell.length_b   1.000
_cell.length_c   1.000
_cell.angle_alpha   90.00
_cell.angle_beta   90.00
_cell.angle_gamma   90.00
#
_symmetry.space_group_name_H-M   'P 1'
#
loop_
_entity.id
_entity.type
_entity.pdbx_description
1 polymer ?
#
loop_
_entity_poly.entity_id
_entity_poly.type
_entity_poly.pdbx_seq_one_letter_code
_entity_poly.pdbx_strand_id
1 'polypeptide(L)' 'MEWNKKLAEEYRESALKIKGRIDELTAQVRAHRGPHGVIDKEGDEMLIRRRFLYNMYAETVRTAHLLEHYYD' A
#
# COMPACT_ATOMS: atom_id res chain seq x y z
N MET A 1 -20.82 -15.51 6.01
CA MET A 1 -20.14 -16.80 6.25
C MET A 1 -18.80 -16.58 6.92
N GLU A 2 -18.43 -17.50 7.81
CA GLU A 2 -17.17 -17.36 8.57
C GLU A 2 -15.91 -17.30 7.69
N TRP A 3 -15.87 -18.09 6.60
CA TRP A 3 -14.71 -18.09 5.72
C TRP A 3 -14.54 -16.75 4.99
N ASN A 4 -15.63 -16.05 4.69
CA ASN A 4 -15.56 -14.71 4.08
C ASN A 4 -14.94 -13.68 5.05
N LYS A 5 -15.32 -13.77 6.32
CA LYS A 5 -14.75 -12.89 7.34
C LYS A 5 -13.27 -13.18 7.55
N LYS A 6 -12.91 -14.46 7.59
CA LYS A 6 -11.52 -14.88 7.73
C LYS A 6 -10.68 -14.41 6.54
N LEU A 7 -11.20 -14.56 5.32
CA LEU A 7 -10.54 -14.12 4.12
C LEU A 7 -10.38 -12.60 4.12
N ALA A 8 -11.41 -11.86 4.55
CA ALA A 8 -11.34 -10.41 4.67
C ALA A 8 -10.25 -9.98 5.65
N GLU A 9 -10.11 -10.68 6.78
CA GLU A 9 -9.03 -10.41 7.73
C GLU A 9 -7.65 -10.63 7.11
N GLU A 10 -7.49 -11.67 6.32
CA GLU A 10 -6.23 -11.94 5.60
C GLU A 10 -5.91 -10.81 4.62
N TYR A 11 -6.91 -10.31 3.89
CA TYR A 11 -6.72 -9.17 3.00
C TYR A 11 -6.35 -7.90 3.76
N ARG A 12 -6.96 -7.67 4.93
CA ARG A 12 -6.62 -6.51 5.76
C ARG A 12 -5.21 -6.61 6.31
N GLU A 13 -4.76 -7.79 6.71
CA GLU A 13 -3.38 -8.00 7.14
C GLU A 13 -2.40 -7.72 6.00
N SER A 14 -2.73 -8.19 4.79
CA SER A 14 -1.92 -7.90 3.60
C SER A 14 -1.86 -6.40 3.33
N ALA A 15 -3.00 -5.71 3.47
CA ALA A 15 -3.05 -4.25 3.29
C ALA A 15 -2.14 -3.53 4.28
N LEU A 16 -2.12 -3.96 5.53
CA LEU A 16 -1.23 -3.36 6.54
C LEU A 16 0.25 -3.56 6.19
N LYS A 17 0.62 -4.71 5.67
CA LYS A 17 1.98 -4.98 5.21
C LYS A 17 2.36 -4.07 4.03
N ILE A 18 1.45 -3.91 3.08
CA ILE A 18 1.65 -3.02 1.93
C ILE A 18 1.81 -1.58 2.42
N LYS A 19 0.98 -1.15 3.35
CA LYS A 19 1.06 0.19 3.92
C LYS A 19 2.41 0.42 4.60
N GLY A 20 2.92 -0.56 5.34
CA GLY A 20 4.25 -0.48 5.94
C GLY A 20 5.34 -0.24 4.90
N ARG A 21 5.28 -0.93 3.76
CA ARG A 21 6.22 -0.72 2.66
C ARG A 21 6.09 0.66 2.04
N ILE A 22 4.86 1.15 1.89
CA ILE A 22 4.60 2.52 1.40
C ILE A 22 5.27 3.54 2.33
N ASP A 23 5.11 3.38 3.63
CA ASP A 23 5.68 4.28 4.62
C ASP A 23 7.21 4.25 4.58
N GLU A 24 7.81 3.07 4.44
CA GLU A 24 9.26 2.93 4.27
C GLU A 24 9.75 3.66 3.03
N LEU A 25 9.07 3.47 1.89
CA LEU A 25 9.44 4.14 0.64
C LEU A 25 9.27 5.65 0.75
N THR A 26 8.24 6.12 1.44
CA THR A 26 8.03 7.55 1.68
C THR A 26 9.21 8.15 2.45
N ALA A 27 9.69 7.46 3.47
CA ALA A 27 10.86 7.90 4.24
C ALA A 27 12.12 7.92 3.37
N GLN A 28 12.32 6.88 2.54
CA GLN A 28 13.46 6.81 1.63
C GLN A 28 13.43 7.92 0.57
N VAL A 29 12.26 8.22 0.01
CA VAL A 29 12.11 9.32 -0.95
C VAL A 29 12.52 10.64 -0.32
N ARG A 30 12.11 10.88 0.92
CA ARG A 30 12.51 12.10 1.66
C ARG A 30 14.02 12.19 1.82
N ALA A 31 14.69 11.06 2.07
CA ALA A 31 16.14 11.02 2.19
C ALA A 31 16.86 11.32 0.88
N HIS A 32 16.21 11.05 -0.27
CA HIS A 32 16.77 11.30 -1.60
C HIS A 32 16.46 12.70 -2.15
N ARG A 33 15.72 13.53 -1.42
CA ARG A 33 15.48 14.91 -1.81
C ARG A 33 16.73 15.76 -1.57
N GLY A 34 17.16 16.43 -2.61
CA GLY A 34 18.27 17.38 -2.52
C GLY A 34 17.86 18.72 -1.90
N PRO A 35 18.82 19.63 -1.73
CA PRO A 35 18.60 20.93 -1.03
C PRO A 35 17.52 21.81 -1.67
N HIS A 36 17.18 21.60 -2.91
CA HIS A 36 16.17 22.38 -3.64
C HIS A 36 14.90 21.57 -3.91
N GLY A 37 14.70 20.44 -3.19
CA GLY A 37 13.56 19.58 -3.40
C GLY A 37 13.65 18.71 -4.66
N VAL A 38 14.79 18.71 -5.33
CA VAL A 38 15.01 17.88 -6.51
C VAL A 38 15.20 16.43 -6.10
N ILE A 39 14.45 15.53 -6.73
CA ILE A 39 14.55 14.11 -6.48
C ILE A 39 15.47 13.49 -7.52
N ASP A 40 16.43 12.66 -7.09
CA ASP A 40 17.33 11.96 -8.00
C ASP A 40 16.63 10.79 -8.68
N LYS A 41 17.36 10.09 -9.58
CA LYS A 41 16.82 8.96 -10.33
C LYS A 41 16.32 7.84 -9.42
N GLU A 42 17.05 7.54 -8.35
CA GLU A 42 16.65 6.50 -7.39
C GLU A 42 15.36 6.90 -6.66
N GLY A 43 15.23 8.18 -6.31
CA GLY A 43 14.01 8.70 -5.72
C GLY A 43 12.82 8.61 -6.65
N ASP A 44 13.01 8.88 -7.96
CA ASP A 44 11.96 8.73 -8.96
C ASP A 44 11.51 7.26 -9.08
N GLU A 45 12.43 6.32 -9.08
CA GLU A 45 12.11 4.90 -9.11
C GLU A 45 11.32 4.48 -7.87
N MET A 46 11.68 5.01 -6.72
CA MET A 46 10.96 4.76 -5.47
C MET A 46 9.54 5.31 -5.50
N LEU A 47 9.35 6.49 -6.12
CA LEU A 47 8.01 7.08 -6.27
C LEU A 47 7.13 6.22 -7.18
N ILE A 48 7.67 5.69 -8.26
CA ILE A 48 6.94 4.80 -9.16
C ILE A 48 6.53 3.52 -8.41
N ARG A 49 7.48 2.93 -7.69
CA ARG A 49 7.22 1.73 -6.87
C ARG A 49 6.14 2.00 -5.82
N ARG A 50 6.21 3.15 -5.16
CA ARG A 50 5.22 3.55 -4.17
C ARG A 50 3.83 3.66 -4.77
N ARG A 51 3.71 4.18 -6.00
CA ARG A 51 2.43 4.28 -6.71
C ARG A 51 1.82 2.90 -6.94
N PHE A 52 2.63 1.93 -7.38
CA PHE A 52 2.16 0.55 -7.54
C PHE A 52 1.65 -0.02 -6.22
N LEU A 53 2.37 0.22 -5.13
CA LEU A 53 1.96 -0.27 -3.82
C LEU A 53 0.66 0.40 -3.35
N TYR A 54 0.46 1.67 -3.63
CA TYR A 54 -0.82 2.35 -3.33
C TYR A 54 -1.98 1.71 -4.08
N ASN A 55 -1.78 1.39 -5.35
CA ASN A 55 -2.81 0.73 -6.15
C ASN A 55 -3.14 -0.65 -5.58
N MET A 56 -2.12 -1.42 -5.22
CA MET A 56 -2.31 -2.73 -4.58
C MET A 56 -3.03 -2.59 -3.24
N TYR A 57 -2.64 -1.61 -2.45
CA TYR A 57 -3.28 -1.32 -1.16
C TYR A 57 -4.77 -1.02 -1.35
N ALA A 58 -5.10 -0.13 -2.27
CA ALA A 58 -6.48 0.26 -2.54
C ALA A 58 -7.33 -0.93 -2.98
N GLU A 59 -6.81 -1.77 -3.87
CA GLU A 59 -7.51 -2.97 -4.32
C GLU A 59 -7.69 -3.99 -3.21
N THR A 60 -6.65 -4.18 -2.39
CA THR A 60 -6.70 -5.11 -1.26
C THR A 60 -7.75 -4.69 -0.24
N VAL A 61 -7.80 -3.40 0.09
CA VAL A 61 -8.81 -2.85 1.01
C VAL A 61 -10.21 -2.99 0.42
N ARG A 62 -10.36 -2.69 -0.87
CA ARG A 62 -11.65 -2.84 -1.56
C ARG A 62 -12.14 -4.28 -1.50
N THR A 63 -11.26 -5.24 -1.77
CA THR A 63 -11.60 -6.66 -1.73
C THR A 63 -12.03 -7.07 -0.33
N ALA A 64 -11.30 -6.63 0.70
CA ALA A 64 -11.67 -6.90 2.09
C ALA A 64 -13.07 -6.36 2.41
N HIS A 65 -13.33 -5.12 1.98
CA HIS A 65 -14.62 -4.47 2.19
C HIS A 65 -15.77 -5.25 1.51
N LEU A 66 -15.57 -5.67 0.27
CA LEU A 66 -16.55 -6.46 -0.45
C LEU A 66 -16.83 -7.79 0.25
N LEU A 67 -15.79 -8.47 0.73
CA LEU A 67 -15.94 -9.73 1.45
C LEU A 67 -16.70 -9.57 2.77
N GLU A 68 -16.51 -8.44 3.44
CA GLU A 68 -17.19 -8.16 4.70
C GLU A 68 -18.67 -7.79 4.52
N HIS A 69 -19.01 -7.09 3.45
CA HIS A 69 -20.33 -6.47 3.29
C HIS A 69 -21.22 -7.10 2.20
N TYR A 70 -20.61 -7.67 1.19
CA TYR A 70 -21.36 -8.20 0.05
C TYR A 70 -22.14 -9.47 0.40
N TYR A 71 -21.60 -10.29 1.30
CA TYR A 71 -22.16 -11.59 1.67
C TYR A 71 -22.85 -11.60 3.04
N ASP A 72 -23.02 -10.46 3.62
CA ASP A 72 -23.74 -10.33 4.91
C ASP A 72 -25.25 -10.43 4.73
#